data_ed6ee304e45b0c60e3a291d9aadd0753
#
_entry.id   ed6ee304e45b0c60e3a291d9aadd0753
#
_cell.length_a   1.000
_cell.length_b   1.000
_cell.length_c   1.000
_cell.angle_alpha   90.00
_cell.angle_beta   90.00
_cell.angle_gamma   90.00
#
_symmetry.space_group_name_H-M   'P 1'
#
loop_
_entity.id
_entity.type
_entity.pdbx_description
1 polymer ?
#
loop_
_entity_poly.entity_id
_entity_poly.type
_entity_poly.pdbx_seq_one_letter_code
_entity_poly.pdbx_strand_id
1 'polypeptide(L)'
;MNEKRFRPQFNQMDTTKKQVLMENLAARYAMTFLGLHTFDRWGQSCTTGIFEKDGREFVFVPGDTVTLGWERFSVGLNQNSREELDYLFQEWEMECDSEEMIRESMAPVRQAAIGPMLVGRELEELCWEPVKMDDPRLTAHPDWLKKFRDFAWSDLDSLTLHQSARIERTEKGFQIWIYNRTDYGALLDQLEKQGLSLPTADEWAYLCGGGCRTLFPWGDGMDYSMHLHYFERPEDEDKPFDMEEPNFFGLSVAYDPYMREVVKAKGFTTCGGDGGRSICGGLGIFLGFLPCSPHCKPEVQEEKELNGDYDFYRPIIRIESA
;
A
#
# COMPACT_ATOMS: atom_id res chain seq x y z
N MET A 1 22.59 20.36 8.67
CA MET A 1 22.27 18.96 9.01
C MET A 1 21.07 18.40 8.20
N ASN A 2 20.22 19.27 7.67
CA ASN A 2 18.95 18.90 6.99
C ASN A 2 19.13 18.20 5.63
N GLU A 3 20.07 18.68 4.80
CA GLU A 3 20.28 18.17 3.43
C GLU A 3 20.65 16.69 3.36
N LYS A 4 21.29 16.14 4.40
CA LYS A 4 21.70 14.73 4.48
C LYS A 4 20.52 13.73 4.59
N ARG A 5 19.30 14.23 4.78
CA ARG A 5 18.08 13.43 4.84
C ARG A 5 17.34 13.36 3.50
N PHE A 6 17.89 14.08 2.48
CA PHE A 6 17.34 14.06 1.13
C PHE A 6 18.11 13.10 0.24
N ARG A 7 17.39 12.46 -0.67
CA ARG A 7 17.84 11.30 -1.48
C ARG A 7 19.21 11.51 -2.16
N PRO A 8 19.50 12.63 -2.83
CA PRO A 8 20.80 12.83 -3.47
C PRO A 8 21.98 12.75 -2.50
N GLN A 9 21.89 13.44 -1.35
CA GLN A 9 22.94 13.46 -0.34
C GLN A 9 22.94 12.18 0.50
N PHE A 10 21.76 11.66 0.82
CA PHE A 10 21.60 10.44 1.59
C PHE A 10 22.22 9.23 0.87
N ASN A 11 22.00 9.10 -0.45
CA ASN A 11 22.56 8.00 -1.23
C ASN A 11 24.09 8.04 -1.32
N GLN A 12 24.71 9.23 -1.23
CA GLN A 12 26.17 9.40 -1.22
C GLN A 12 26.81 9.14 0.14
N MET A 13 26.02 8.97 1.20
CA MET A 13 26.56 8.69 2.53
C MET A 13 27.08 7.25 2.59
N ASP A 14 28.25 7.09 3.23
CA ASP A 14 28.75 5.79 3.63
C ASP A 14 27.88 5.15 4.74
N THR A 15 28.00 3.85 4.89
CA THR A 15 27.22 3.05 5.85
C THR A 15 27.37 3.57 7.29
N THR A 16 28.56 3.98 7.71
CA THR A 16 28.82 4.49 9.07
C THR A 16 28.03 5.78 9.33
N LYS A 17 28.02 6.70 8.37
CA LYS A 17 27.25 7.95 8.51
C LYS A 17 25.76 7.71 8.49
N LYS A 18 25.29 6.77 7.65
CA LYS A 18 23.88 6.35 7.65
C LYS A 18 23.49 5.77 9.01
N GLN A 19 24.30 4.88 9.55
CA GLN A 19 24.04 4.28 10.86
C GLN A 19 23.92 5.34 11.97
N VAL A 20 24.88 6.27 12.07
CA VAL A 20 24.81 7.35 13.04
C VAL A 20 23.56 8.24 12.86
N LEU A 21 23.14 8.50 11.62
CA LEU A 21 21.90 9.22 11.34
C LEU A 21 20.68 8.44 11.85
N MET A 22 20.61 7.13 11.61
CA MET A 22 19.50 6.29 12.04
C MET A 22 19.44 6.16 13.57
N GLU A 23 20.58 5.96 14.24
CA GLU A 23 20.65 5.93 15.71
C GLU A 23 20.15 7.24 16.34
N ASN A 24 20.49 8.38 15.74
CA ASN A 24 19.98 9.69 16.19
C ASN A 24 18.46 9.84 15.98
N LEU A 25 17.92 9.31 14.87
CA LEU A 25 16.48 9.30 14.62
C LEU A 25 15.77 8.38 15.61
N ALA A 26 16.30 7.19 15.87
CA ALA A 26 15.78 6.26 16.87
C ALA A 26 15.64 6.93 18.25
N ALA A 27 16.71 7.59 18.70
CA ALA A 27 16.70 8.31 19.97
C ALA A 27 15.68 9.47 19.99
N ARG A 28 15.58 10.23 18.90
CA ARG A 28 14.65 11.38 18.79
C ARG A 28 13.18 10.96 18.83
N TYR A 29 12.83 9.84 18.19
CA TYR A 29 11.44 9.40 18.06
C TYR A 29 11.07 8.26 19.01
N ALA A 30 11.96 7.94 19.96
CA ALA A 30 11.78 6.85 20.93
C ALA A 30 11.45 5.50 20.24
N MET A 31 12.30 5.11 19.28
CA MET A 31 12.23 3.87 18.55
C MET A 31 13.44 2.99 18.79
N THR A 32 13.33 1.68 18.58
CA THR A 32 14.46 0.75 18.53
C THR A 32 15.01 0.71 17.11
N PHE A 33 16.29 1.01 16.91
CA PHE A 33 16.96 0.84 15.62
C PHE A 33 17.35 -0.63 15.44
N LEU A 34 16.83 -1.28 14.41
CA LEU A 34 17.04 -2.71 14.13
C LEU A 34 18.24 -2.96 13.20
N GLY A 35 18.68 -1.96 12.44
CA GLY A 35 19.81 -2.05 11.54
C GLY A 35 19.59 -1.36 10.20
N LEU A 36 20.65 -1.36 9.37
CA LEU A 36 20.60 -0.90 7.99
C LEU A 36 20.29 -2.08 7.07
N HIS A 37 19.38 -1.88 6.14
CA HIS A 37 19.01 -2.83 5.09
C HIS A 37 19.08 -2.17 3.73
N THR A 38 19.39 -2.95 2.70
CA THR A 38 19.33 -2.51 1.30
C THR A 38 18.14 -3.18 0.65
N PHE A 39 17.23 -2.37 0.13
CA PHE A 39 16.10 -2.78 -0.68
C PHE A 39 16.38 -2.42 -2.12
N ASP A 40 16.21 -3.37 -3.02
CA ASP A 40 16.48 -3.23 -4.45
C ASP A 40 15.32 -3.84 -5.24
N ARG A 41 14.61 -3.02 -6.01
CA ARG A 41 13.48 -3.48 -6.82
C ARG A 41 13.23 -2.51 -7.97
N TRP A 42 12.87 -3.05 -9.14
CA TRP A 42 12.49 -2.28 -10.33
C TRP A 42 13.53 -1.22 -10.73
N GLY A 43 14.82 -1.56 -10.61
CA GLY A 43 15.93 -0.67 -10.97
C GLY A 43 16.14 0.51 -10.01
N GLN A 44 15.47 0.53 -8.87
CA GLN A 44 15.69 1.50 -7.79
C GLN A 44 16.23 0.78 -6.56
N SER A 45 17.11 1.47 -5.80
CA SER A 45 17.71 0.91 -4.59
C SER A 45 17.81 1.95 -3.49
N CYS A 46 17.62 1.50 -2.24
CA CYS A 46 17.79 2.32 -1.05
C CYS A 46 18.41 1.50 0.08
N THR A 47 19.59 1.92 0.58
CA THR A 47 20.14 1.40 1.83
C THR A 47 19.72 2.33 2.96
N THR A 48 18.83 1.86 3.85
CA THR A 48 18.17 2.66 4.87
C THR A 48 18.01 1.91 6.19
N GLY A 49 17.54 2.59 7.24
CA GLY A 49 17.34 2.02 8.56
C GLY A 49 15.93 1.48 8.78
N ILE A 50 15.86 0.32 9.43
CA ILE A 50 14.61 -0.23 9.97
C ILE A 50 14.55 0.06 11.46
N PHE A 51 13.35 0.38 11.93
CA PHE A 51 13.05 0.74 13.31
C PHE A 51 11.82 -0.04 13.79
N GLU A 52 11.76 -0.26 15.10
CA GLU A 52 10.57 -0.84 15.77
C GLU A 52 10.01 0.17 16.77
N LYS A 53 8.69 0.31 16.80
CA LYS A 53 7.96 1.08 17.81
C LYS A 53 6.56 0.50 18.01
N ASP A 54 6.24 0.17 19.25
CA ASP A 54 4.92 -0.32 19.65
C ASP A 54 4.48 -1.57 18.85
N GLY A 55 5.44 -2.47 18.52
CA GLY A 55 5.21 -3.69 17.74
C GLY A 55 5.09 -3.49 16.23
N ARG A 56 5.37 -2.29 15.73
CA ARG A 56 5.34 -1.92 14.30
C ARG A 56 6.75 -1.67 13.78
N GLU A 57 7.02 -2.17 12.59
CA GLU A 57 8.25 -1.81 11.88
C GLU A 57 8.05 -0.54 11.05
N PHE A 58 9.03 0.34 11.13
CA PHE A 58 9.14 1.55 10.33
C PHE A 58 10.44 1.54 9.54
N VAL A 59 10.44 2.18 8.37
CA VAL A 59 11.65 2.42 7.59
C VAL A 59 11.86 3.92 7.39
N PHE A 60 13.12 4.36 7.39
CA PHE A 60 13.42 5.74 7.03
C PHE A 60 13.37 5.89 5.50
N VAL A 61 12.53 6.80 5.02
CA VAL A 61 12.47 7.18 3.62
C VAL A 61 13.06 8.59 3.47
N PRO A 62 14.14 8.77 2.69
CA PRO A 62 14.73 10.07 2.46
C PRO A 62 13.77 10.96 1.65
N GLY A 63 13.74 12.25 1.97
CA GLY A 63 13.01 13.22 1.17
C GLY A 63 13.61 13.39 -0.23
N ASP A 64 12.83 13.93 -1.16
CA ASP A 64 13.29 14.22 -2.52
C ASP A 64 12.46 15.34 -3.15
N THR A 65 12.96 15.88 -4.27
CA THR A 65 12.17 16.70 -5.20
C THR A 65 11.94 15.88 -6.45
N VAL A 66 10.71 15.44 -6.65
CA VAL A 66 10.35 14.48 -7.70
C VAL A 66 9.31 15.04 -8.66
N THR A 67 9.29 14.50 -9.86
CA THR A 67 8.20 14.73 -10.81
C THR A 67 7.14 13.67 -10.59
N LEU A 68 5.94 14.07 -10.19
CA LEU A 68 4.76 13.22 -10.02
C LEU A 68 3.77 13.44 -11.16
N GLY A 69 2.82 12.51 -11.29
CA GLY A 69 1.82 12.53 -12.36
C GLY A 69 2.33 11.92 -13.66
N TRP A 70 1.42 11.64 -14.57
CA TRP A 70 1.69 10.93 -15.82
C TRP A 70 1.06 11.64 -17.02
N GLU A 71 1.71 11.57 -18.17
CA GLU A 71 1.26 12.18 -19.42
C GLU A 71 1.27 11.20 -20.58
N ARG A 72 2.28 10.33 -20.63
CA ARG A 72 2.48 9.35 -21.71
C ARG A 72 3.40 8.23 -21.28
N PHE A 73 3.39 7.14 -22.03
CA PHE A 73 4.33 6.04 -21.83
C PHE A 73 5.78 6.50 -22.00
N SER A 74 6.65 6.10 -21.08
CA SER A 74 8.08 6.45 -21.09
C SER A 74 8.91 5.50 -21.91
N VAL A 75 8.63 4.19 -21.82
CA VAL A 75 9.31 3.12 -22.55
C VAL A 75 8.37 2.38 -23.52
N GLY A 76 7.07 2.59 -23.37
CA GLY A 76 6.01 1.95 -24.15
C GLY A 76 5.52 0.63 -23.56
N LEU A 77 4.35 0.21 -24.04
CA LEU A 77 3.72 -1.03 -23.62
C LEU A 77 4.49 -2.24 -24.15
N ASN A 78 4.58 -3.29 -23.32
CA ASN A 78 4.95 -4.61 -23.79
C ASN A 78 3.85 -5.20 -24.71
N GLN A 79 4.17 -6.30 -25.38
CA GLN A 79 3.28 -6.89 -26.36
C GLN A 79 1.93 -7.31 -25.74
N ASN A 80 1.95 -8.00 -24.59
CA ASN A 80 0.74 -8.52 -23.96
C ASN A 80 -0.21 -7.39 -23.51
N SER A 81 0.33 -6.34 -22.86
CA SER A 81 -0.49 -5.18 -22.46
C SER A 81 -1.07 -4.43 -23.66
N ARG A 82 -0.32 -4.37 -24.77
CA ARG A 82 -0.82 -3.77 -26.01
C ARG A 82 -1.95 -4.59 -26.62
N GLU A 83 -1.77 -5.90 -26.75
CA GLU A 83 -2.78 -6.81 -27.29
C GLU A 83 -4.07 -6.78 -26.46
N GLU A 84 -3.95 -6.71 -25.13
CA GLU A 84 -5.09 -6.59 -24.21
C GLU A 84 -5.84 -5.26 -24.43
N LEU A 85 -5.12 -4.14 -24.53
CA LEU A 85 -5.74 -2.84 -24.82
C LEU A 85 -6.40 -2.82 -26.20
N ASP A 86 -5.73 -3.29 -27.23
CA ASP A 86 -6.25 -3.32 -28.60
C ASP A 86 -7.55 -4.16 -28.67
N TYR A 87 -7.58 -5.30 -27.93
CA TYR A 87 -8.77 -6.12 -27.80
C TYR A 87 -9.94 -5.37 -27.17
N LEU A 88 -9.70 -4.71 -26.01
CA LEU A 88 -10.71 -3.94 -25.29
C LEU A 88 -11.25 -2.77 -26.14
N PHE A 89 -10.36 -2.05 -26.81
CA PHE A 89 -10.72 -0.93 -27.68
C PHE A 89 -11.57 -1.38 -28.86
N GLN A 90 -11.26 -2.53 -29.43
CA GLN A 90 -12.07 -3.12 -30.51
C GLN A 90 -13.44 -3.58 -29.98
N GLU A 91 -13.49 -4.28 -28.82
CA GLU A 91 -14.73 -4.79 -28.24
C GLU A 91 -15.71 -3.66 -27.86
N TRP A 92 -15.17 -2.56 -27.37
CA TRP A 92 -15.99 -1.41 -26.94
C TRP A 92 -16.15 -0.33 -28.01
N GLU A 93 -15.68 -0.58 -29.21
CA GLU A 93 -15.76 0.38 -30.35
C GLU A 93 -15.20 1.78 -29.97
N MET A 94 -14.10 1.82 -29.18
CA MET A 94 -13.50 3.06 -28.74
C MET A 94 -12.70 3.72 -29.87
N GLU A 95 -12.95 5.00 -30.12
CA GLU A 95 -12.28 5.77 -31.17
C GLU A 95 -11.12 6.65 -30.62
N CYS A 96 -10.94 6.74 -29.28
CA CYS A 96 -9.88 7.53 -28.68
C CYS A 96 -8.52 6.81 -28.67
N ASP A 97 -7.45 7.57 -28.49
CA ASP A 97 -6.11 7.05 -28.24
C ASP A 97 -5.99 6.46 -26.83
N SER A 98 -5.27 5.33 -26.68
CA SER A 98 -5.13 4.65 -25.40
C SER A 98 -4.42 5.48 -24.33
N GLU A 99 -3.42 6.30 -24.71
CA GLU A 99 -2.77 7.23 -23.80
C GLU A 99 -3.73 8.34 -23.35
N GLU A 100 -4.62 8.78 -24.22
CA GLU A 100 -5.64 9.79 -23.90
C GLU A 100 -6.60 9.26 -22.84
N MET A 101 -7.12 8.06 -23.03
CA MET A 101 -8.01 7.40 -22.08
C MET A 101 -7.33 7.20 -20.72
N ILE A 102 -6.11 6.67 -20.69
CA ILE A 102 -5.36 6.45 -19.44
C ILE A 102 -5.09 7.79 -18.75
N ARG A 103 -4.73 8.84 -19.50
CA ARG A 103 -4.45 10.18 -18.96
C ARG A 103 -5.62 10.77 -18.22
N GLU A 104 -6.86 10.46 -18.60
CA GLU A 104 -8.06 10.92 -17.88
C GLU A 104 -8.09 10.45 -16.42
N SER A 105 -7.52 9.28 -16.12
CA SER A 105 -7.42 8.75 -14.77
C SER A 105 -6.15 9.20 -14.02
N MET A 106 -5.18 9.79 -14.71
CA MET A 106 -3.89 10.18 -14.14
C MET A 106 -3.87 11.61 -13.61
N ALA A 107 -3.15 11.81 -12.52
CA ALA A 107 -2.82 13.14 -12.01
C ALA A 107 -1.92 13.90 -13.01
N PRO A 108 -2.07 15.22 -13.14
CA PRO A 108 -1.23 16.01 -14.04
C PRO A 108 0.23 16.03 -13.58
N VAL A 109 1.13 16.12 -14.55
CA VAL A 109 2.57 16.20 -14.28
C VAL A 109 2.90 17.46 -13.48
N ARG A 110 3.62 17.30 -12.37
CA ARG A 110 4.02 18.39 -11.46
C ARG A 110 5.31 18.06 -10.70
N GLN A 111 6.01 19.10 -10.25
CA GLN A 111 7.10 18.95 -9.29
C GLN A 111 6.52 18.92 -7.87
N ALA A 112 6.98 17.97 -7.06
CA ALA A 112 6.63 17.85 -5.65
C ALA A 112 7.88 17.76 -4.77
N ALA A 113 7.90 18.53 -3.70
CA ALA A 113 8.95 18.44 -2.68
C ALA A 113 8.45 17.55 -1.53
N ILE A 114 9.03 16.38 -1.39
CA ILE A 114 8.68 15.39 -0.37
C ILE A 114 9.71 15.46 0.76
N GLY A 115 9.23 15.66 1.99
CA GLY A 115 10.09 15.65 3.17
C GLY A 115 10.55 14.24 3.56
N PRO A 116 11.67 14.12 4.33
CA PRO A 116 12.06 12.83 4.89
C PRO A 116 11.07 12.36 5.94
N MET A 117 10.83 11.04 6.04
CA MET A 117 9.85 10.48 6.97
C MET A 117 10.26 9.10 7.48
N LEU A 118 9.72 8.71 8.63
CA LEU A 118 9.66 7.34 9.09
C LEU A 118 8.29 6.79 8.67
N VAL A 119 8.28 5.65 8.00
CA VAL A 119 7.09 5.11 7.32
C VAL A 119 6.86 3.68 7.78
N GLY A 120 5.64 3.36 8.19
CA GLY A 120 5.24 1.98 8.50
C GLY A 120 5.49 1.08 7.30
N ARG A 121 6.21 -0.03 7.53
CA ARG A 121 6.61 -0.93 6.44
C ARG A 121 5.42 -1.66 5.85
N GLU A 122 4.52 -2.12 6.72
CA GLU A 122 3.31 -2.82 6.34
C GLU A 122 2.10 -1.90 6.35
N LEU A 123 1.08 -2.27 5.59
CA LEU A 123 -0.24 -1.69 5.68
C LEU A 123 -0.95 -2.20 6.93
N GLU A 124 -1.72 -1.33 7.56
CA GLU A 124 -2.55 -1.70 8.69
C GLU A 124 -4.01 -1.80 8.27
N GLU A 125 -4.64 -2.88 8.72
CA GLU A 125 -6.07 -3.09 8.55
C GLU A 125 -6.88 -2.08 9.36
N LEU A 126 -8.03 -1.71 8.83
CA LEU A 126 -9.02 -0.88 9.49
C LEU A 126 -10.22 -1.71 9.93
N CYS A 127 -10.93 -1.23 10.93
CA CYS A 127 -12.17 -1.83 11.43
C CYS A 127 -12.04 -3.20 12.11
N TRP A 128 -10.94 -3.92 11.96
CA TRP A 128 -10.77 -5.25 12.54
C TRP A 128 -9.97 -5.18 13.86
N GLU A 129 -10.62 -5.49 14.98
CA GLU A 129 -10.01 -5.54 16.31
C GLU A 129 -9.77 -7.00 16.72
N PRO A 130 -8.50 -7.39 16.99
CA PRO A 130 -8.22 -8.73 17.50
C PRO A 130 -8.79 -8.92 18.89
N VAL A 131 -9.49 -10.04 19.09
CA VAL A 131 -10.17 -10.37 20.36
C VAL A 131 -9.89 -11.80 20.79
N LYS A 132 -10.18 -12.09 22.05
CA LYS A 132 -10.17 -13.46 22.57
C LYS A 132 -11.53 -14.13 22.39
N MET A 133 -11.56 -15.47 22.43
CA MET A 133 -12.78 -16.26 22.28
C MET A 133 -13.84 -15.95 23.38
N ASP A 134 -13.45 -15.45 24.53
CA ASP A 134 -14.31 -15.08 25.64
C ASP A 134 -14.75 -13.61 25.64
N ASP A 135 -14.46 -12.86 24.57
CA ASP A 135 -14.91 -11.47 24.43
C ASP A 135 -16.44 -11.39 24.52
N PRO A 136 -17.00 -10.49 25.37
CA PRO A 136 -18.45 -10.36 25.54
C PRO A 136 -19.21 -10.06 24.24
N ARG A 137 -18.60 -9.32 23.32
CA ARG A 137 -19.21 -9.01 22.01
C ARG A 137 -19.35 -10.26 21.14
N LEU A 138 -18.37 -11.16 21.19
CA LEU A 138 -18.39 -12.43 20.48
C LEU A 138 -19.40 -13.39 21.12
N THR A 139 -19.37 -13.51 22.46
CA THR A 139 -20.24 -14.44 23.21
C THR A 139 -21.71 -14.02 23.17
N ALA A 140 -22.03 -12.76 22.91
CA ALA A 140 -23.37 -12.27 22.65
C ALA A 140 -24.00 -12.81 21.34
N HIS A 141 -23.18 -13.41 20.44
CA HIS A 141 -23.62 -13.94 19.15
C HIS A 141 -23.42 -15.47 19.05
N PRO A 142 -24.32 -16.31 19.60
CA PRO A 142 -24.19 -17.76 19.57
C PRO A 142 -24.03 -18.36 18.17
N ASP A 143 -24.62 -17.73 17.15
CA ASP A 143 -24.53 -18.17 15.76
C ASP A 143 -23.11 -18.00 15.20
N TRP A 144 -22.40 -16.94 15.58
CA TRP A 144 -20.98 -16.74 15.19
C TRP A 144 -20.12 -17.82 15.84
N LEU A 145 -20.32 -18.07 17.14
CA LEU A 145 -19.59 -19.10 17.87
C LEU A 145 -19.85 -20.51 17.30
N LYS A 146 -21.06 -20.77 16.77
CA LYS A 146 -21.36 -22.03 16.08
C LYS A 146 -20.54 -22.12 14.78
N LYS A 147 -20.57 -21.08 13.93
CA LYS A 147 -19.81 -21.05 12.69
C LYS A 147 -18.30 -21.20 12.93
N PHE A 148 -17.76 -20.57 13.95
CA PHE A 148 -16.34 -20.67 14.32
C PHE A 148 -15.97 -22.06 14.85
N ARG A 149 -16.87 -22.74 15.54
CA ARG A 149 -16.67 -24.15 15.92
C ARG A 149 -16.69 -25.07 14.70
N ASP A 150 -17.62 -24.84 13.77
CA ASP A 150 -17.70 -25.60 12.53
C ASP A 150 -16.43 -25.38 11.67
N PHE A 151 -15.97 -24.13 11.58
CA PHE A 151 -14.70 -23.76 10.94
C PHE A 151 -13.48 -24.47 11.54
N ALA A 152 -13.41 -24.62 12.86
CA ALA A 152 -12.29 -25.29 13.52
C ALA A 152 -12.10 -26.76 13.08
N TRP A 153 -13.15 -27.40 12.56
CA TRP A 153 -13.15 -28.76 12.02
C TRP A 153 -13.09 -28.82 10.49
N SER A 154 -13.00 -27.69 9.80
CA SER A 154 -12.85 -27.60 8.36
C SER A 154 -11.38 -27.51 7.95
N ASP A 155 -11.10 -27.65 6.66
CA ASP A 155 -9.77 -27.44 6.06
C ASP A 155 -9.55 -25.98 5.60
N LEU A 156 -10.46 -25.07 5.94
CA LEU A 156 -10.36 -23.66 5.57
C LEU A 156 -9.31 -22.95 6.43
N ASP A 157 -8.59 -21.98 5.84
CA ASP A 157 -7.62 -21.15 6.54
C ASP A 157 -8.25 -19.93 7.22
N SER A 158 -9.36 -19.44 6.68
CA SER A 158 -10.08 -18.30 7.24
C SER A 158 -11.59 -18.41 7.02
N LEU A 159 -12.35 -17.73 7.87
CA LEU A 159 -13.80 -17.52 7.73
C LEU A 159 -14.14 -16.10 8.14
N THR A 160 -14.65 -15.31 7.20
CA THR A 160 -15.11 -13.94 7.46
C THR A 160 -16.64 -13.87 7.42
N LEU A 161 -17.23 -13.34 8.48
CA LEU A 161 -18.62 -12.93 8.53
C LEU A 161 -18.66 -11.44 8.21
N HIS A 162 -19.14 -11.10 7.04
CA HIS A 162 -19.11 -9.75 6.47
C HIS A 162 -19.44 -8.67 7.52
N GLN A 163 -18.52 -7.72 7.70
CA GLN A 163 -18.59 -6.59 8.64
C GLN A 163 -19.06 -7.00 10.06
N SER A 164 -18.65 -8.15 10.54
CA SER A 164 -19.09 -8.70 11.83
C SER A 164 -17.96 -9.32 12.62
N ALA A 165 -17.46 -10.47 12.21
CA ALA A 165 -16.36 -11.16 12.86
C ALA A 165 -15.56 -12.00 11.86
N ARG A 166 -14.28 -12.24 12.16
CA ARG A 166 -13.37 -13.07 11.35
C ARG A 166 -12.61 -14.02 12.27
N ILE A 167 -12.37 -15.24 11.79
CA ILE A 167 -11.49 -16.21 12.44
C ILE A 167 -10.50 -16.75 11.39
N GLU A 168 -9.24 -16.85 11.76
CA GLU A 168 -8.17 -17.37 10.92
C GLU A 168 -7.37 -18.42 11.68
N ARG A 169 -6.88 -19.40 10.92
CA ARG A 169 -5.97 -20.43 11.42
C ARG A 169 -4.55 -19.85 11.44
N THR A 170 -3.86 -20.02 12.54
CA THR A 170 -2.46 -19.60 12.71
C THR A 170 -1.62 -20.78 13.20
N GLU A 171 -0.32 -20.68 13.15
CA GLU A 171 0.59 -21.69 13.71
C GLU A 171 0.34 -21.95 15.21
N LYS A 172 -0.21 -20.96 15.95
CA LYS A 172 -0.47 -21.02 17.40
C LYS A 172 -1.91 -21.36 17.75
N GLY A 173 -2.75 -21.67 16.74
CA GLY A 173 -4.18 -21.95 16.91
C GLY A 173 -5.05 -21.03 16.06
N PHE A 174 -5.98 -20.31 16.69
CA PHE A 174 -6.90 -19.43 15.98
C PHE A 174 -6.75 -18.01 16.47
N GLN A 175 -6.80 -17.05 15.55
CA GLN A 175 -6.96 -15.64 15.83
C GLN A 175 -8.37 -15.21 15.44
N ILE A 176 -8.99 -14.36 16.26
CA ILE A 176 -10.35 -13.87 16.04
C ILE A 176 -10.33 -12.36 16.03
N TRP A 177 -11.15 -11.76 15.16
CA TRP A 177 -11.37 -10.32 15.09
C TRP A 177 -12.87 -10.02 15.14
N ILE A 178 -13.20 -8.86 15.68
CA ILE A 178 -14.55 -8.27 15.61
C ILE A 178 -14.46 -7.01 14.76
N TYR A 179 -15.46 -6.81 13.89
CA TYR A 179 -15.56 -5.62 13.06
C TYR A 179 -16.13 -4.45 13.88
N ASN A 180 -15.36 -3.38 13.97
CA ASN A 180 -15.76 -2.13 14.59
C ASN A 180 -15.86 -1.04 13.53
N ARG A 181 -17.05 -0.48 13.35
CA ARG A 181 -17.24 0.63 12.42
C ARG A 181 -16.47 1.86 12.91
N THR A 182 -15.75 2.48 11.99
CA THR A 182 -15.01 3.70 12.24
C THR A 182 -15.10 4.64 11.04
N ASP A 183 -14.77 5.90 11.22
CA ASP A 183 -14.76 6.88 10.15
C ASP A 183 -13.37 7.54 10.01
N TYR A 184 -13.21 8.29 8.91
CA TYR A 184 -11.95 8.96 8.59
C TYR A 184 -11.49 9.94 9.69
N GLY A 185 -12.44 10.66 10.32
CA GLY A 185 -12.12 11.59 11.42
C GLY A 185 -11.58 10.86 12.64
N ALA A 186 -12.24 9.77 13.03
CA ALA A 186 -11.81 8.94 14.15
C ALA A 186 -10.42 8.31 13.92
N LEU A 187 -10.11 7.90 12.69
CA LEU A 187 -8.77 7.42 12.32
C LEU A 187 -7.72 8.51 12.50
N LEU A 188 -7.98 9.73 12.00
CA LEU A 188 -7.04 10.85 12.15
C LEU A 188 -6.80 11.20 13.62
N ASP A 189 -7.84 11.26 14.44
CA ASP A 189 -7.75 11.53 15.89
C ASP A 189 -6.94 10.44 16.62
N GLN A 190 -7.13 9.18 16.21
CA GLN A 190 -6.39 8.06 16.78
C GLN A 190 -4.89 8.15 16.47
N LEU A 191 -4.54 8.43 15.22
CA LEU A 191 -3.15 8.57 14.77
C LEU A 191 -2.46 9.77 15.43
N GLU A 192 -3.14 10.91 15.53
CA GLU A 192 -2.60 12.10 16.19
C GLU A 192 -2.25 11.85 17.66
N LYS A 193 -3.11 11.14 18.41
CA LYS A 193 -2.85 10.74 19.80
C LYS A 193 -1.61 9.86 19.95
N GLN A 194 -1.24 9.10 18.91
CA GLN A 194 -0.05 8.25 18.85
C GLN A 194 1.19 9.00 18.31
N GLY A 195 1.05 10.29 17.93
CA GLY A 195 2.10 11.05 17.26
C GLY A 195 2.38 10.58 15.83
N LEU A 196 1.39 9.94 15.20
CA LEU A 196 1.42 9.42 13.85
C LEU A 196 0.55 10.27 12.91
N SER A 197 0.69 10.06 11.61
CA SER A 197 -0.11 10.70 10.57
C SER A 197 -0.29 9.76 9.39
N LEU A 198 -1.18 10.11 8.47
CA LEU A 198 -1.28 9.50 7.14
C LEU A 198 -0.37 10.25 6.15
N PRO A 199 0.17 9.58 5.11
CA PRO A 199 0.79 10.26 3.98
C PRO A 199 -0.23 11.10 3.22
N THR A 200 0.19 12.21 2.66
CA THR A 200 -0.58 12.92 1.63
C THR A 200 -0.54 12.13 0.32
N ALA A 201 -1.40 12.46 -0.63
CA ALA A 201 -1.38 11.81 -1.95
C ALA A 201 -0.03 11.94 -2.67
N ASP A 202 0.65 13.08 -2.55
CA ASP A 202 1.99 13.27 -3.13
C ASP A 202 3.05 12.42 -2.42
N GLU A 203 3.00 12.34 -1.09
CA GLU A 203 3.86 11.45 -0.32
C GLU A 203 3.60 9.99 -0.67
N TRP A 204 2.33 9.58 -0.76
CA TRP A 204 1.95 8.22 -1.19
C TRP A 204 2.50 7.89 -2.58
N ALA A 205 2.31 8.78 -3.56
CA ALA A 205 2.83 8.59 -4.91
C ALA A 205 4.37 8.42 -4.94
N TYR A 206 5.07 9.16 -4.09
CA TYR A 206 6.52 9.02 -3.92
C TYR A 206 6.89 7.69 -3.24
N LEU A 207 6.19 7.30 -2.17
CA LEU A 207 6.41 6.04 -1.46
C LEU A 207 6.17 4.83 -2.36
N CYS A 208 5.15 4.90 -3.22
CA CYS A 208 4.81 3.89 -4.20
C CYS A 208 5.82 3.84 -5.35
N GLY A 209 6.05 4.96 -6.04
CA GLY A 209 6.77 5.00 -7.31
C GLY A 209 8.24 5.45 -7.23
N GLY A 210 8.67 6.08 -6.12
CA GLY A 210 10.02 6.63 -5.98
C GLY A 210 10.39 7.70 -7.02
N GLY A 211 9.39 8.30 -7.66
CA GLY A 211 9.59 9.24 -8.76
C GLY A 211 9.77 8.57 -10.13
N CYS A 212 9.35 7.32 -10.32
CA CYS A 212 9.34 6.65 -11.62
C CYS A 212 8.57 7.49 -12.64
N ARG A 213 8.92 7.34 -13.93
CA ARG A 213 8.23 8.02 -15.03
C ARG A 213 7.43 7.06 -15.91
N THR A 214 7.57 5.76 -15.68
CA THR A 214 6.72 4.71 -16.24
C THR A 214 5.36 4.69 -15.55
N LEU A 215 4.34 4.16 -16.19
CA LEU A 215 2.97 4.11 -15.67
C LEU A 215 2.90 3.40 -14.30
N PHE A 216 3.67 2.33 -14.15
CA PHE A 216 3.86 1.60 -12.88
C PHE A 216 5.33 1.61 -12.47
N PRO A 217 5.66 1.30 -11.20
CA PRO A 217 7.06 1.20 -10.76
C PRO A 217 7.88 0.18 -11.55
N TRP A 218 7.25 -0.88 -12.08
CA TRP A 218 7.88 -1.95 -12.86
C TRP A 218 7.92 -1.71 -14.37
N GLY A 219 7.25 -0.69 -14.89
CA GLY A 219 7.22 -0.36 -16.32
C GLY A 219 5.92 0.30 -16.75
N ASP A 220 5.76 0.48 -18.06
CA ASP A 220 4.54 1.07 -18.63
C ASP A 220 3.41 0.04 -18.83
N GLY A 221 3.73 -1.26 -18.89
CA GLY A 221 2.77 -2.36 -19.02
C GLY A 221 2.79 -3.29 -17.81
N MET A 222 1.87 -4.24 -17.78
CA MET A 222 1.88 -5.31 -16.79
C MET A 222 2.97 -6.33 -17.12
N ASP A 223 3.61 -6.85 -16.10
CA ASP A 223 4.46 -8.02 -16.23
C ASP A 223 3.64 -9.28 -15.93
N TYR A 224 3.20 -9.95 -16.99
CA TYR A 224 2.37 -11.15 -16.89
C TYR A 224 3.13 -12.38 -16.39
N SER A 225 4.43 -12.26 -16.11
CA SER A 225 5.21 -13.29 -15.42
C SER A 225 5.10 -13.21 -13.90
N MET A 226 4.60 -12.09 -13.36
CA MET A 226 4.38 -11.93 -11.93
C MET A 226 3.39 -12.97 -11.39
N HIS A 227 3.69 -13.48 -10.20
CA HIS A 227 2.76 -14.27 -9.41
C HIS A 227 1.84 -13.32 -8.63
N LEU A 228 0.58 -13.26 -9.04
CA LEU A 228 -0.45 -12.37 -8.50
C LEU A 228 -1.57 -13.18 -7.89
N HIS A 229 -2.16 -12.72 -6.80
CA HIS A 229 -3.28 -13.37 -6.10
C HIS A 229 -4.42 -13.82 -7.01
N TYR A 230 -4.69 -13.07 -8.09
CA TYR A 230 -5.83 -13.31 -8.98
C TYR A 230 -5.47 -14.13 -10.22
N PHE A 231 -4.22 -14.56 -10.35
CA PHE A 231 -3.69 -15.25 -11.51
C PHE A 231 -2.78 -16.41 -11.08
N GLU A 232 -3.26 -17.18 -10.12
CA GLU A 232 -2.55 -18.35 -9.63
C GLU A 232 -2.30 -19.35 -10.78
N ARG A 233 -1.05 -19.77 -10.91
CA ARG A 233 -0.64 -20.82 -11.80
C ARG A 233 -0.20 -22.02 -10.97
N PRO A 234 -0.49 -23.27 -11.42
CA PRO A 234 -0.06 -24.46 -10.66
C PRO A 234 1.44 -24.50 -10.36
N GLU A 235 2.27 -23.90 -11.23
CA GLU A 235 3.72 -23.83 -11.06
C GLU A 235 4.20 -22.83 -10.02
N ASP A 236 3.32 -21.98 -9.52
CA ASP A 236 3.61 -20.90 -8.59
C ASP A 236 3.05 -21.14 -7.18
N GLU A 237 2.36 -22.27 -6.94
CA GLU A 237 1.61 -22.59 -5.71
C GLU A 237 2.42 -22.37 -4.40
N ASP A 238 3.74 -22.60 -4.44
CA ASP A 238 4.62 -22.43 -3.27
C ASP A 238 5.43 -21.11 -3.28
N LYS A 239 5.19 -20.22 -4.23
CA LYS A 239 5.94 -18.96 -4.34
C LYS A 239 5.19 -17.82 -3.63
N PRO A 240 5.93 -16.86 -3.03
CA PRO A 240 5.30 -15.64 -2.55
C PRO A 240 4.68 -14.84 -3.71
N PHE A 241 3.65 -14.06 -3.42
CA PHE A 241 3.09 -13.14 -4.40
C PHE A 241 4.03 -11.95 -4.63
N ASP A 242 4.32 -11.66 -5.90
CA ASP A 242 5.28 -10.62 -6.26
C ASP A 242 4.91 -9.24 -5.72
N MET A 243 3.62 -8.94 -5.63
CA MET A 243 3.15 -7.63 -5.17
C MET A 243 3.20 -7.46 -3.64
N GLU A 244 3.36 -8.53 -2.90
CA GLU A 244 3.51 -8.50 -1.44
C GLU A 244 4.94 -8.24 -1.00
N GLU A 245 5.92 -8.48 -1.89
CA GLU A 245 7.32 -8.18 -1.59
C GLU A 245 7.54 -6.66 -1.41
N PRO A 246 8.39 -6.27 -0.46
CA PRO A 246 8.71 -4.86 -0.24
C PRO A 246 9.30 -4.19 -1.48
N ASN A 247 8.92 -2.94 -1.73
CA ASN A 247 9.50 -2.13 -2.79
C ASN A 247 10.93 -1.67 -2.44
N PHE A 248 11.53 -0.84 -3.31
CA PHE A 248 12.89 -0.30 -3.15
C PHE A 248 13.09 0.60 -1.92
N PHE A 249 12.04 1.00 -1.23
CA PHE A 249 12.11 1.66 0.08
C PHE A 249 11.92 0.68 1.24
N GLY A 250 11.59 -0.57 1.00
CA GLY A 250 11.29 -1.58 2.00
C GLY A 250 9.85 -1.52 2.52
N LEU A 251 8.92 -1.05 1.68
CA LEU A 251 7.50 -0.90 1.98
C LEU A 251 6.67 -1.92 1.21
N SER A 252 5.81 -2.64 1.90
CA SER A 252 4.71 -3.38 1.27
C SER A 252 3.62 -2.38 0.91
N VAL A 253 3.50 -2.05 -0.38
CA VAL A 253 2.54 -1.04 -0.89
C VAL A 253 1.32 -1.76 -1.46
N ALA A 254 0.15 -1.11 -1.41
CA ALA A 254 -1.06 -1.64 -2.04
C ALA A 254 -0.96 -1.62 -3.58
N TYR A 255 -0.21 -2.57 -4.14
CA TYR A 255 -0.23 -2.85 -5.59
C TYR A 255 -1.31 -3.88 -5.94
N ASP A 256 -2.40 -3.86 -5.20
CA ASP A 256 -3.53 -4.77 -5.33
C ASP A 256 -4.76 -3.94 -5.69
N PRO A 257 -5.48 -4.27 -6.80
CA PRO A 257 -6.69 -3.55 -7.20
C PRO A 257 -7.77 -3.47 -6.13
N TYR A 258 -7.81 -4.42 -5.19
CA TYR A 258 -8.80 -4.42 -4.11
C TYR A 258 -8.40 -3.56 -2.91
N MET A 259 -7.12 -3.28 -2.72
CA MET A 259 -6.62 -2.55 -1.55
C MET A 259 -6.52 -1.04 -1.83
N ARG A 260 -7.14 -0.24 -0.97
CA ARG A 260 -7.07 1.23 -1.01
C ARG A 260 -6.29 1.73 0.20
N GLU A 261 -5.30 2.57 -0.01
CA GLU A 261 -4.60 3.27 1.09
C GLU A 261 -5.27 4.61 1.39
N VAL A 262 -5.74 4.77 2.63
CA VAL A 262 -6.30 6.04 3.12
C VAL A 262 -5.18 7.07 3.25
N VAL A 263 -5.37 8.25 2.66
CA VAL A 263 -4.39 9.33 2.68
C VAL A 263 -4.92 10.57 3.40
N LYS A 264 -3.99 11.42 3.86
CA LYS A 264 -4.31 12.69 4.51
C LYS A 264 -4.79 13.72 3.49
N ALA A 265 -6.05 14.09 3.57
CA ALA A 265 -6.70 15.10 2.74
C ALA A 265 -7.74 15.89 3.53
N LYS A 266 -8.46 16.82 2.88
CA LYS A 266 -9.57 17.56 3.51
C LYS A 266 -10.77 16.68 3.83
N GLY A 267 -10.95 15.58 3.12
CA GLY A 267 -12.01 14.59 3.29
C GLY A 267 -11.46 13.19 3.11
N PHE A 268 -12.30 12.18 3.31
CA PHE A 268 -11.92 10.80 3.11
C PHE A 268 -11.47 10.58 1.67
N THR A 269 -10.21 10.27 1.49
CA THR A 269 -9.53 10.15 0.19
C THR A 269 -8.62 8.93 0.22
N THR A 270 -8.59 8.19 -0.87
CA THR A 270 -7.77 6.99 -1.03
C THR A 270 -6.86 7.08 -2.25
N CYS A 271 -5.79 6.31 -2.21
CA CYS A 271 -4.87 6.02 -3.32
C CYS A 271 -4.68 4.50 -3.40
N GLY A 272 -4.07 4.00 -4.46
CA GLY A 272 -3.92 2.56 -4.68
C GLY A 272 -5.11 1.97 -5.39
N GLY A 273 -5.49 0.71 -5.10
CA GLY A 273 -6.61 0.05 -5.73
C GLY A 273 -7.95 0.77 -5.58
N ASP A 274 -8.95 0.33 -6.28
CA ASP A 274 -10.29 0.93 -6.30
C ASP A 274 -11.37 0.05 -5.65
N GLY A 275 -10.97 -0.90 -4.81
CA GLY A 275 -11.84 -1.92 -4.24
C GLY A 275 -12.23 -3.00 -5.24
N GLY A 276 -11.44 -3.21 -6.28
CA GLY A 276 -11.64 -4.21 -7.32
C GLY A 276 -12.65 -3.82 -8.40
N ARG A 277 -13.14 -2.58 -8.42
CA ARG A 277 -14.15 -2.14 -9.41
C ARG A 277 -13.68 -2.28 -10.85
N SER A 278 -12.46 -1.87 -11.14
CA SER A 278 -11.88 -1.96 -12.49
C SER A 278 -11.66 -3.41 -12.90
N ILE A 279 -11.00 -4.22 -12.08
CA ILE A 279 -10.67 -5.60 -12.41
C ILE A 279 -11.93 -6.50 -12.47
N CYS A 280 -12.86 -6.36 -11.53
CA CYS A 280 -14.14 -7.07 -11.53
C CYS A 280 -15.09 -6.54 -12.60
N GLY A 281 -14.92 -5.31 -13.06
CA GLY A 281 -15.69 -4.68 -14.14
C GLY A 281 -15.35 -5.21 -15.53
N GLY A 282 -14.38 -6.11 -15.65
CA GLY A 282 -14.02 -6.73 -16.93
C GLY A 282 -13.03 -5.91 -17.76
N LEU A 283 -12.32 -4.95 -17.14
CA LEU A 283 -11.33 -4.13 -17.83
C LEU A 283 -10.01 -4.87 -18.16
N GLY A 284 -9.94 -6.17 -17.88
CA GLY A 284 -8.73 -6.94 -18.03
C GLY A 284 -7.70 -6.65 -16.92
N ILE A 285 -6.50 -7.21 -17.06
CA ILE A 285 -5.44 -7.10 -16.05
C ILE A 285 -4.81 -5.72 -16.09
N PHE A 286 -4.43 -5.24 -17.28
CA PHE A 286 -3.70 -3.99 -17.43
C PHE A 286 -4.50 -2.79 -16.90
N LEU A 287 -5.73 -2.59 -17.36
CA LEU A 287 -6.59 -1.52 -16.88
C LEU A 287 -7.13 -1.80 -15.48
N GLY A 288 -7.30 -3.05 -15.10
CA GLY A 288 -7.68 -3.45 -13.74
C GLY A 288 -6.66 -3.04 -12.68
N PHE A 289 -5.37 -3.02 -13.03
CA PHE A 289 -4.30 -2.54 -12.16
C PHE A 289 -4.02 -1.02 -12.27
N LEU A 290 -4.69 -0.32 -13.19
CA LEU A 290 -4.46 1.11 -13.39
C LEU A 290 -4.61 1.96 -12.10
N PRO A 291 -5.57 1.69 -11.20
CA PRO A 291 -5.67 2.40 -9.94
C PRO A 291 -4.44 2.27 -9.04
N CYS A 292 -3.67 1.17 -9.15
CA CYS A 292 -2.44 0.93 -8.39
C CYS A 292 -1.24 1.77 -8.89
N SER A 293 -1.38 2.50 -9.99
CA SER A 293 -0.35 3.40 -10.49
C SER A 293 -0.05 4.52 -9.49
N PRO A 294 1.25 4.83 -9.20
CA PRO A 294 1.62 5.98 -8.37
C PRO A 294 1.19 7.32 -8.97
N HIS A 295 0.72 7.31 -10.19
CA HIS A 295 0.27 8.49 -10.92
C HIS A 295 -1.25 8.65 -10.98
N CYS A 296 -2.00 7.63 -10.53
CA CYS A 296 -3.46 7.69 -10.53
C CYS A 296 -3.96 8.86 -9.66
N LYS A 297 -5.07 9.48 -10.08
CA LYS A 297 -5.71 10.52 -9.26
C LYS A 297 -6.20 9.92 -7.95
N PRO A 298 -5.94 10.60 -6.82
CA PRO A 298 -6.58 10.22 -5.56
C PRO A 298 -8.10 10.22 -5.70
N GLU A 299 -8.75 9.23 -5.12
CA GLU A 299 -10.20 9.12 -5.15
C GLU A 299 -10.81 9.68 -3.87
N VAL A 300 -11.69 10.67 -4.01
CA VAL A 300 -12.48 11.20 -2.89
C VAL A 300 -13.67 10.28 -2.69
N GLN A 301 -13.77 9.71 -1.49
CA GLN A 301 -14.86 8.83 -1.14
C GLN A 301 -16.09 9.63 -0.70
N GLU A 302 -17.27 9.28 -1.21
CA GLU A 302 -18.54 9.92 -0.81
C GLU A 302 -18.98 9.45 0.58
N GLU A 303 -18.65 8.23 0.94
CA GLU A 303 -18.93 7.63 2.23
C GLU A 303 -18.03 8.22 3.30
N LYS A 304 -18.53 8.33 4.52
CA LYS A 304 -17.73 8.78 5.67
C LYS A 304 -17.12 7.62 6.44
N GLU A 305 -17.78 6.49 6.41
CA GLU A 305 -17.37 5.26 7.10
C GLU A 305 -16.30 4.53 6.30
N LEU A 306 -15.27 4.09 6.99
CA LEU A 306 -14.19 3.28 6.41
C LEU A 306 -14.66 1.84 6.22
N ASN A 307 -14.25 1.22 5.13
CA ASN A 307 -14.58 -0.17 4.83
C ASN A 307 -13.35 -1.07 5.08
N GLY A 308 -13.37 -1.81 6.17
CA GLY A 308 -12.26 -2.69 6.58
C GLY A 308 -11.99 -3.88 5.66
N ASP A 309 -12.81 -4.09 4.61
CA ASP A 309 -12.54 -5.11 3.61
C ASP A 309 -11.64 -4.58 2.47
N TYR A 310 -11.58 -3.25 2.28
CA TYR A 310 -10.85 -2.60 1.17
C TYR A 310 -9.94 -1.46 1.61
N ASP A 311 -10.21 -0.81 2.75
CA ASP A 311 -9.47 0.35 3.22
C ASP A 311 -8.37 -0.06 4.19
N PHE A 312 -7.16 0.35 3.87
CA PHE A 312 -5.96 0.16 4.69
C PHE A 312 -5.31 1.52 4.93
N TYR A 313 -4.42 1.59 5.89
CA TYR A 313 -3.65 2.80 6.12
C TYR A 313 -2.18 2.51 6.40
N ARG A 314 -1.34 3.50 6.17
CA ARG A 314 0.08 3.48 6.45
C ARG A 314 0.43 4.59 7.44
N PRO A 315 0.87 4.26 8.65
CA PRO A 315 1.30 5.28 9.60
C PRO A 315 2.64 5.89 9.17
N ILE A 316 2.76 7.20 9.27
CA ILE A 316 4.02 7.90 9.05
C ILE A 316 4.34 8.88 10.17
N ILE A 317 5.64 9.21 10.31
CA ILE A 317 6.13 10.33 11.12
C ILE A 317 6.97 11.22 10.21
N ARG A 318 6.53 12.47 10.00
CA ARG A 318 7.32 13.45 9.24
C ARG A 318 8.48 13.94 10.09
N ILE A 319 9.67 13.92 9.49
CA ILE A 319 10.88 14.37 10.18
C ILE A 319 11.02 15.87 10.00
N GLU A 320 10.70 16.61 11.05
CA GLU A 320 10.82 18.05 11.06
C GLU A 320 12.26 18.53 10.87
N SER A 321 12.41 19.64 10.14
CA SER A 321 13.63 20.42 10.10
C SER A 321 13.94 20.96 11.49
N ALA A 322 15.08 20.59 12.05
CA ALA A 322 15.58 21.19 13.29
C ALA A 322 16.15 22.56 13.00
#